data_0e8123310556cfd4ab772dc73f60e720
#
_entry.id   0e8123310556cfd4ab772dc73f60e720
#
_cell.length_a   1.000
_cell.length_b   1.000
_cell.length_c   1.000
_cell.angle_alpha   90.00
_cell.angle_beta   90.00
_cell.angle_gamma   90.00
#
_symmetry.space_group_name_H-M   'P 1'
#
loop_
_entity.id
_entity.type
_entity.pdbx_description
1 polymer ?
#
loop_
_entity_poly.entity_id
_entity_poly.type
_entity_poly.pdbx_seq_one_letter_code
_entity_poly.pdbx_strand_id
1 'polypeptide(L)'
;MGTVAWFDQAVINNAHDSGYYVPDRIEGKGDEWRGIRPPGAFVQDPVVGMHEWISDTDLNSLYPSTIRCLNMSPETIVAQVKLTYTMPYLWKKIEEDNLWFKKGERIPAWGEAWGGDEMFGTLEYQKIMNQTDDILELQLETGECAEMSAKEIYNLVFSENSNLCISAFGTLFRTDKQGLVAKILSEWYA
;
A
#
# COMPACT_ATOMS: atom_id res chain seq x y z
N MET A 1 0.36 -25.62 -14.93
CA MET A 1 0.76 -24.25 -14.61
C MET A 1 -0.01 -23.80 -13.40
N GLY A 2 0.63 -23.13 -12.42
CA GLY A 2 -0.07 -22.60 -11.26
C GLY A 2 -0.78 -21.28 -11.58
N THR A 3 -1.76 -20.89 -10.76
CA THR A 3 -2.56 -19.65 -10.94
C THR A 3 -1.70 -18.39 -11.09
N VAL A 4 -0.57 -18.31 -10.37
CA VAL A 4 0.39 -17.18 -10.45
C VAL A 4 0.98 -17.05 -11.85
N ALA A 5 1.37 -18.16 -12.47
CA ALA A 5 1.94 -18.14 -13.82
C ALA A 5 0.94 -17.69 -14.90
N TRP A 6 -0.34 -17.98 -14.71
CA TRP A 6 -1.40 -17.46 -15.59
C TRP A 6 -1.57 -15.94 -15.44
N PHE A 7 -1.52 -15.46 -14.20
CA PHE A 7 -1.60 -14.01 -13.95
C PHE A 7 -0.39 -13.28 -14.53
N ASP A 8 0.82 -13.78 -14.29
CA ASP A 8 2.06 -13.21 -14.83
C ASP A 8 1.99 -13.13 -16.37
N GLN A 9 1.54 -14.22 -17.02
CA GLN A 9 1.40 -14.23 -18.47
C GLN A 9 0.36 -13.22 -18.97
N ALA A 10 -0.76 -13.09 -18.29
CA ALA A 10 -1.80 -12.12 -18.64
C ALA A 10 -1.27 -10.68 -18.50
N VAL A 11 -0.52 -10.37 -17.44
CA VAL A 11 0.11 -9.07 -17.23
C VAL A 11 1.11 -8.77 -18.36
N ILE A 12 1.98 -9.71 -18.68
CA ILE A 12 2.99 -9.55 -19.74
C ILE A 12 2.34 -9.32 -21.10
N ASN A 13 1.34 -10.13 -21.47
CA ASN A 13 0.64 -9.97 -22.75
C ASN A 13 -0.07 -8.62 -22.85
N ASN A 14 -0.84 -8.24 -21.82
CA ASN A 14 -1.51 -6.94 -21.79
C ASN A 14 -0.53 -5.76 -21.81
N ALA A 15 0.63 -5.88 -21.17
CA ALA A 15 1.68 -4.88 -21.19
C ALA A 15 2.23 -4.69 -22.62
N HIS A 16 2.56 -5.78 -23.32
CA HIS A 16 3.04 -5.76 -24.69
C HIS A 16 1.98 -5.18 -25.66
N ASP A 17 0.73 -5.60 -25.54
CA ASP A 17 -0.38 -5.08 -26.35
C ASP A 17 -0.62 -3.56 -26.12
N SER A 18 -0.29 -3.10 -24.92
CA SER A 18 -0.38 -1.67 -24.53
C SER A 18 0.89 -0.87 -24.83
N GLY A 19 1.92 -1.50 -25.40
CA GLY A 19 3.19 -0.88 -25.78
C GLY A 19 4.14 -0.65 -24.58
N TYR A 20 3.91 -1.31 -23.44
CA TYR A 20 4.80 -1.25 -22.30
C TYR A 20 5.92 -2.28 -22.40
N TYR A 21 7.12 -1.87 -22.00
CA TYR A 21 8.25 -2.79 -21.84
C TYR A 21 8.17 -3.47 -20.47
N VAL A 22 8.17 -4.79 -20.48
CA VAL A 22 8.29 -5.59 -19.26
C VAL A 22 9.74 -6.06 -19.15
N PRO A 23 10.50 -5.63 -18.13
CA PRO A 23 11.89 -6.06 -17.99
C PRO A 23 11.97 -7.54 -17.65
N ASP A 24 13.02 -8.19 -18.15
CA ASP A 24 13.32 -9.55 -17.81
C ASP A 24 13.59 -9.73 -16.31
N ARG A 25 13.24 -10.89 -15.80
CA ARG A 25 13.55 -11.24 -14.42
C ARG A 25 15.07 -11.24 -14.23
N ILE A 26 15.54 -10.44 -13.26
CA ILE A 26 16.98 -10.38 -12.93
C ILE A 26 17.36 -11.71 -12.28
N GLU A 27 18.11 -12.55 -13.02
CA GLU A 27 18.66 -13.78 -12.48
C GLU A 27 19.75 -13.45 -11.42
N GLY A 28 19.79 -14.21 -10.34
CA GLY A 28 20.82 -14.11 -9.30
C GLY A 28 20.56 -13.15 -8.14
N LYS A 29 19.60 -12.23 -8.23
CA LYS A 29 19.19 -11.38 -7.09
C LYS A 29 18.01 -11.95 -6.28
N GLY A 30 17.58 -13.16 -6.60
CA GLY A 30 16.41 -13.78 -5.95
C GLY A 30 16.57 -14.01 -4.45
N ASP A 31 17.79 -14.15 -3.95
CA ASP A 31 18.04 -14.46 -2.55
C ASP A 31 18.19 -13.20 -1.68
N GLU A 32 18.65 -12.09 -2.22
CA GLU A 32 18.70 -10.80 -1.50
C GLU A 32 17.29 -10.25 -1.23
N TRP A 33 16.37 -10.39 -2.18
CA TRP A 33 14.96 -9.97 -2.02
C TRP A 33 14.12 -10.97 -1.23
N ARG A 34 14.49 -12.26 -1.20
CA ARG A 34 13.79 -13.29 -0.42
C ARG A 34 13.95 -13.12 1.09
N GLY A 35 14.97 -12.38 1.54
CA GLY A 35 15.19 -12.04 2.94
C GLY A 35 14.28 -10.90 3.44
N ILE A 36 13.79 -10.03 2.56
CA ILE A 36 12.93 -8.91 2.90
C ILE A 36 11.48 -9.32 2.62
N ARG A 37 10.85 -10.01 3.57
CA ARG A 37 9.41 -10.23 3.50
C ARG A 37 8.72 -8.93 3.89
N PRO A 38 7.82 -8.40 3.05
CA PRO A 38 6.97 -7.28 3.48
C PRO A 38 6.21 -7.70 4.74
N PRO A 39 5.96 -6.78 5.66
CA PRO A 39 5.17 -7.09 6.85
C PRO A 39 3.81 -7.65 6.42
N GLY A 40 3.42 -8.78 7.02
CA GLY A 40 2.12 -9.38 6.77
C GLY A 40 0.99 -8.54 7.38
N ALA A 41 -0.25 -8.88 7.04
CA ALA A 41 -1.41 -8.30 7.67
C ALA A 41 -1.43 -8.62 9.18
N PHE A 42 -1.94 -7.68 9.97
CA PHE A 42 -2.24 -7.94 11.38
C PHE A 42 -3.34 -9.00 11.48
N VAL A 43 -3.11 -10.01 12.28
CA VAL A 43 -4.10 -11.04 12.62
C VAL A 43 -4.26 -11.01 14.13
N GLN A 44 -5.44 -10.58 14.60
CA GLN A 44 -5.74 -10.53 16.02
C GLN A 44 -5.86 -11.96 16.59
N ASP A 45 -5.30 -12.17 17.77
CA ASP A 45 -5.47 -13.44 18.48
C ASP A 45 -6.96 -13.68 18.80
N PRO A 46 -7.45 -14.93 18.64
CA PRO A 46 -8.84 -15.23 18.93
C PRO A 46 -9.14 -15.09 20.42
N VAL A 47 -10.25 -14.47 20.74
CA VAL A 47 -10.78 -14.45 22.12
C VAL A 47 -11.31 -15.82 22.43
N VAL A 48 -10.64 -16.54 23.36
CA VAL A 48 -11.00 -17.91 23.75
C VAL A 48 -12.26 -17.88 24.60
N GLY A 49 -13.26 -18.66 24.22
CA GLY A 49 -14.51 -18.78 24.97
C GLY A 49 -15.69 -19.23 24.11
N MET A 50 -16.85 -19.34 24.74
CA MET A 50 -18.12 -19.53 24.02
C MET A 50 -18.73 -18.15 23.76
N HIS A 51 -18.99 -17.86 22.51
CA HIS A 51 -19.59 -16.59 22.09
C HIS A 51 -20.96 -16.84 21.48
N GLU A 52 -21.93 -16.04 21.89
CA GLU A 52 -23.30 -16.07 21.35
C GLU A 52 -23.51 -14.86 20.41
N TRP A 53 -24.40 -15.01 19.44
CA TRP A 53 -24.77 -13.94 18.50
C TRP A 53 -23.59 -13.41 17.66
N ILE A 54 -22.79 -14.32 17.13
CA ILE A 54 -21.67 -13.96 16.25
C ILE A 54 -22.21 -13.61 14.86
N SER A 55 -21.78 -12.46 14.33
CA SER A 55 -21.95 -12.08 12.92
C SER A 55 -20.61 -12.05 12.24
N ASP A 56 -20.48 -12.76 11.14
CA ASP A 56 -19.28 -12.74 10.29
C ASP A 56 -19.57 -11.94 9.02
N THR A 57 -18.68 -10.99 8.70
CA THR A 57 -18.79 -10.16 7.51
C THR A 57 -17.44 -10.18 6.79
N ASP A 58 -17.43 -10.70 5.57
CA ASP A 58 -16.24 -10.71 4.71
C ASP A 58 -16.39 -9.72 3.55
N LEU A 59 -15.28 -9.10 3.18
CA LEU A 59 -15.20 -8.21 2.03
C LEU A 59 -14.84 -9.02 0.79
N ASN A 60 -15.78 -9.16 -0.12
CA ASN A 60 -15.57 -9.89 -1.36
C ASN A 60 -14.41 -9.30 -2.16
N SER A 61 -13.38 -10.12 -2.40
CA SER A 61 -12.23 -9.74 -3.23
C SER A 61 -11.56 -8.43 -2.80
N LEU A 62 -11.28 -8.27 -1.50
CA LEU A 62 -10.76 -7.02 -0.91
C LEU A 62 -9.57 -6.43 -1.70
N TYR A 63 -8.50 -7.23 -1.93
CA TYR A 63 -7.32 -6.74 -2.64
C TYR A 63 -7.60 -6.34 -4.10
N PRO A 64 -8.24 -7.18 -4.93
CA PRO A 64 -8.63 -6.81 -6.29
C PRO A 64 -9.51 -5.56 -6.33
N SER A 65 -10.48 -5.45 -5.43
CA SER A 65 -11.36 -4.29 -5.35
C SER A 65 -10.59 -3.01 -4.99
N THR A 66 -9.68 -3.07 -4.03
CA THR A 66 -8.83 -1.93 -3.65
C THR A 66 -7.92 -1.49 -4.80
N ILE A 67 -7.28 -2.44 -5.50
CA ILE A 67 -6.42 -2.15 -6.65
C ILE A 67 -7.23 -1.45 -7.76
N ARG A 68 -8.44 -1.92 -8.02
CA ARG A 68 -9.33 -1.30 -9.03
C ARG A 68 -9.80 0.09 -8.61
N CYS A 69 -10.22 0.26 -7.36
CA CYS A 69 -10.72 1.54 -6.84
C CYS A 69 -9.64 2.64 -6.83
N LEU A 70 -8.42 2.30 -6.46
CA LEU A 70 -7.30 3.25 -6.39
C LEU A 70 -6.49 3.28 -7.69
N ASN A 71 -6.89 2.52 -8.71
CA ASN A 71 -6.17 2.43 -9.98
C ASN A 71 -4.68 2.06 -9.79
N MET A 72 -4.41 1.14 -8.84
CA MET A 72 -3.04 0.74 -8.47
C MET A 72 -2.36 -0.03 -9.60
N SER A 73 -1.36 0.58 -10.18
CA SER A 73 -0.48 -0.03 -11.18
C SER A 73 0.85 0.72 -11.17
N PRO A 74 1.99 0.09 -11.49
CA PRO A 74 3.28 0.77 -11.47
C PRO A 74 3.30 2.07 -12.28
N GLU A 75 2.70 2.06 -13.46
CA GLU A 75 2.64 3.20 -14.39
C GLU A 75 1.62 4.28 -14.00
N THR A 76 0.84 4.05 -12.96
CA THR A 76 -0.12 5.05 -12.43
C THR A 76 0.39 5.76 -11.18
N ILE A 77 1.50 5.32 -10.62
CA ILE A 77 2.13 5.98 -9.48
C ILE A 77 2.66 7.34 -9.93
N VAL A 78 2.28 8.39 -9.23
CA VAL A 78 2.73 9.76 -9.48
C VAL A 78 3.73 10.20 -8.42
N ALA A 79 3.44 9.90 -7.17
CA ALA A 79 4.28 10.25 -6.04
C ALA A 79 4.02 9.34 -4.84
N GLN A 80 4.99 9.31 -3.94
CA GLN A 80 4.88 8.66 -2.62
C GLN A 80 5.18 9.67 -1.53
N VAL A 81 4.27 9.84 -0.60
CA VAL A 81 4.54 10.60 0.63
C VAL A 81 5.53 9.83 1.49
N LYS A 82 6.64 10.46 1.86
CA LYS A 82 7.66 9.84 2.70
C LYS A 82 7.16 9.72 4.14
N LEU A 83 7.43 8.59 4.77
CA LEU A 83 6.95 8.25 6.12
C LEU A 83 7.86 8.83 7.21
N THR A 84 8.02 10.15 7.22
CA THR A 84 8.90 10.89 8.14
C THR A 84 8.38 10.94 9.58
N TYR A 85 7.07 10.84 9.77
CA TYR A 85 6.40 10.79 11.08
C TYR A 85 6.04 9.35 11.47
N THR A 86 5.52 8.57 10.54
CA THR A 86 5.04 7.21 10.81
C THR A 86 6.17 6.26 11.19
N MET A 87 7.29 6.27 10.48
CA MET A 87 8.38 5.33 10.76
C MET A 87 8.99 5.50 12.15
N PRO A 88 9.36 6.73 12.60
CA PRO A 88 9.82 6.93 13.96
C PRO A 88 8.79 6.53 15.03
N TYR A 89 7.51 6.82 14.79
CA TYR A 89 6.41 6.41 15.69
C TYR A 89 6.35 4.88 15.83
N LEU A 90 6.36 4.14 14.73
CA LEU A 90 6.30 2.68 14.75
C LEU A 90 7.53 2.06 15.44
N TRP A 91 8.73 2.57 15.17
CA TRP A 91 9.94 2.12 15.84
C TRP A 91 9.86 2.34 17.35
N LYS A 92 9.45 3.53 17.77
CA LYS A 92 9.26 3.86 19.18
C LYS A 92 8.27 2.88 19.84
N LYS A 93 7.14 2.64 19.20
CA LYS A 93 6.12 1.70 19.68
C LYS A 93 6.63 0.27 19.78
N ILE A 94 7.34 -0.22 18.76
CA ILE A 94 7.94 -1.55 18.77
C ILE A 94 8.87 -1.72 19.96
N GLU A 95 9.65 -0.69 20.31
CA GLU A 95 10.57 -0.74 21.44
C GLU A 95 9.87 -0.60 22.79
N GLU A 96 8.97 0.36 22.94
CA GLU A 96 8.24 0.64 24.19
C GLU A 96 7.31 -0.52 24.58
N ASP A 97 6.55 -1.05 23.63
CA ASP A 97 5.59 -2.14 23.85
C ASP A 97 6.22 -3.53 23.68
N ASN A 98 7.53 -3.59 23.41
CA ASN A 98 8.31 -4.82 23.21
C ASN A 98 7.71 -5.73 22.11
N LEU A 99 7.27 -5.14 21.02
CA LEU A 99 6.65 -5.83 19.88
C LEU A 99 7.70 -6.52 18.99
N TRP A 100 8.29 -7.59 19.53
CA TRP A 100 9.27 -8.41 18.84
C TRP A 100 8.74 -9.83 18.70
N PHE A 101 8.48 -10.30 17.48
CA PHE A 101 7.92 -11.62 17.30
C PHE A 101 8.96 -12.75 17.23
N LYS A 102 10.26 -12.42 17.15
CA LYS A 102 11.35 -13.40 17.33
C LYS A 102 12.20 -13.07 18.53
N LYS A 103 12.01 -13.82 19.58
CA LYS A 103 12.81 -13.70 20.81
C LYS A 103 14.25 -14.12 20.50
N GLY A 104 15.20 -13.21 20.73
CA GLY A 104 16.63 -13.41 20.48
C GLY A 104 17.14 -12.75 19.19
N GLU A 105 16.35 -12.69 18.15
CA GLU A 105 16.73 -12.01 16.89
C GLU A 105 16.22 -10.56 16.81
N ARG A 106 15.33 -10.16 17.69
CA ARG A 106 14.68 -8.84 17.70
C ARG A 106 14.11 -8.45 16.35
N ILE A 107 13.27 -9.30 15.78
CA ILE A 107 12.57 -9.03 14.53
C ILE A 107 11.30 -8.23 14.84
N PRO A 108 11.15 -7.00 14.27
CA PRO A 108 10.01 -6.15 14.54
C PRO A 108 8.68 -6.77 14.09
N ALA A 109 7.65 -6.66 14.93
CA ALA A 109 6.28 -7.00 14.59
C ALA A 109 5.56 -5.79 13.98
N TRP A 110 5.94 -5.41 12.75
CA TRP A 110 5.40 -4.24 12.07
C TRP A 110 3.87 -4.25 11.95
N GLY A 111 3.30 -5.42 11.65
CA GLY A 111 1.85 -5.56 11.53
C GLY A 111 1.13 -5.26 12.84
N GLU A 112 1.67 -5.72 13.97
CA GLU A 112 1.11 -5.46 15.29
C GLU A 112 1.27 -3.98 15.69
N ALA A 113 2.44 -3.41 15.46
CA ALA A 113 2.67 -1.98 15.70
C ALA A 113 1.78 -1.09 14.85
N TRP A 114 1.50 -1.49 13.61
CA TRP A 114 0.63 -0.74 12.70
C TRP A 114 -0.86 -0.93 13.00
N GLY A 115 -1.30 -2.15 13.28
CA GLY A 115 -2.71 -2.51 13.44
C GLY A 115 -3.21 -2.56 14.88
N GLY A 116 -2.30 -2.52 15.86
CA GLY A 116 -2.63 -2.69 17.28
C GLY A 116 -3.35 -1.51 17.92
N ASP A 117 -3.28 -0.33 17.32
CA ASP A 117 -4.05 0.84 17.74
C ASP A 117 -4.89 1.37 16.59
N GLU A 118 -5.82 2.22 16.87
CA GLU A 118 -6.81 2.83 15.99
C GLU A 118 -6.22 3.66 14.82
N MET A 119 -5.01 3.33 14.38
CA MET A 119 -4.33 4.04 13.32
C MET A 119 -4.81 3.58 11.95
N PHE A 120 -5.74 4.31 11.35
CA PHE A 120 -6.13 4.12 9.98
C PHE A 120 -5.18 4.88 9.04
N GLY A 121 -4.39 4.13 8.28
CA GLY A 121 -3.38 4.69 7.39
C GLY A 121 -2.15 5.24 8.12
N THR A 122 -1.33 6.00 7.41
CA THR A 122 -0.12 6.61 7.97
C THR A 122 -0.43 7.89 8.74
N LEU A 123 0.47 8.33 9.62
CA LEU A 123 0.33 9.63 10.29
C LEU A 123 0.33 10.77 9.27
N GLU A 124 1.10 10.65 8.19
CA GLU A 124 1.11 11.58 7.08
C GLU A 124 -0.25 11.62 6.38
N TYR A 125 -0.85 10.45 6.12
CA TYR A 125 -2.20 10.37 5.56
C TYR A 125 -3.23 11.05 6.46
N GLN A 126 -3.16 10.82 7.77
CA GLN A 126 -4.06 11.48 8.73
C GLN A 126 -3.88 13.00 8.73
N LYS A 127 -2.62 13.50 8.64
CA LYS A 127 -2.35 14.94 8.50
C LYS A 127 -2.95 15.51 7.23
N ILE A 128 -2.87 14.79 6.11
CA ILE A 128 -3.51 15.20 4.84
C ILE A 128 -5.03 15.26 5.01
N MET A 129 -5.65 14.22 5.56
CA MET A 129 -7.10 14.19 5.74
C MET A 129 -7.60 15.26 6.70
N ASN A 130 -6.80 15.63 7.69
CA ASN A 130 -7.09 16.73 8.64
C ASN A 130 -6.67 18.11 8.11
N GLN A 131 -6.13 18.20 6.90
CA GLN A 131 -5.73 19.44 6.23
C GLN A 131 -4.80 20.31 7.08
N THR A 132 -3.82 19.68 7.74
CA THR A 132 -2.86 20.42 8.57
C THR A 132 -1.86 21.20 7.73
N ASP A 133 -1.20 22.19 8.36
CA ASP A 133 -0.14 22.97 7.71
C ASP A 133 1.25 22.31 7.81
N ASP A 134 1.31 21.04 8.28
CA ASP A 134 2.55 20.28 8.34
C ASP A 134 3.14 20.09 6.94
N ILE A 135 4.43 20.30 6.82
CA ILE A 135 5.16 20.03 5.56
C ILE A 135 5.48 18.55 5.45
N LEU A 136 5.09 17.98 4.34
CA LEU A 136 5.34 16.59 3.99
C LEU A 136 6.26 16.51 2.78
N GLU A 137 7.15 15.53 2.78
CA GLU A 137 8.06 15.26 1.67
C GLU A 137 7.44 14.22 0.74
N LEU A 138 7.38 14.52 -0.55
CA LEU A 138 6.91 13.63 -1.60
C LEU A 138 8.09 13.20 -2.46
N GLN A 139 8.19 11.90 -2.71
CA GLN A 139 9.07 11.35 -3.74
C GLN A 139 8.27 11.17 -5.02
N LEU A 140 8.63 11.92 -6.08
CA LEU A 140 8.00 11.83 -7.38
C LEU A 140 8.45 10.58 -8.15
N GLU A 141 7.71 10.18 -9.18
CA GLU A 141 8.10 9.06 -10.05
C GLU A 141 9.44 9.29 -10.74
N THR A 142 9.84 10.55 -10.95
CA THR A 142 11.16 10.93 -11.49
C THR A 142 12.31 10.64 -10.53
N GLY A 143 12.03 10.33 -9.26
CA GLY A 143 13.01 10.19 -8.18
C GLY A 143 13.34 11.52 -7.47
N GLU A 144 12.84 12.64 -7.95
CA GLU A 144 12.97 13.94 -7.29
C GLU A 144 12.10 14.01 -6.03
N CYS A 145 12.52 14.84 -5.07
CA CYS A 145 11.74 15.12 -3.87
C CYS A 145 11.14 16.51 -3.96
N ALA A 146 9.87 16.63 -3.56
CA ALA A 146 9.15 17.88 -3.42
C ALA A 146 8.60 18.01 -1.99
N GLU A 147 8.47 19.22 -1.50
CA GLU A 147 7.85 19.50 -0.21
C GLU A 147 6.53 20.22 -0.44
N MET A 148 5.48 19.76 0.23
CA MET A 148 4.14 20.36 0.19
C MET A 148 3.50 20.27 1.57
N SER A 149 2.65 21.25 1.90
CA SER A 149 1.83 21.10 3.11
C SER A 149 0.77 20.00 2.93
N ALA A 150 0.39 19.37 4.02
CA ALA A 150 -0.66 18.35 4.02
C ALA A 150 -1.98 18.89 3.43
N LYS A 151 -2.29 20.13 3.69
CA LYS A 151 -3.45 20.84 3.12
C LYS A 151 -3.34 21.03 1.60
N GLU A 152 -2.17 21.35 1.07
CA GLU A 152 -1.96 21.47 -0.38
C GLU A 152 -2.12 20.11 -1.06
N ILE A 153 -1.58 19.03 -0.47
CA ILE A 153 -1.77 17.67 -0.98
C ILE A 153 -3.25 17.29 -0.96
N TYR A 154 -3.97 17.61 0.12
CA TYR A 154 -5.42 17.39 0.19
C TYR A 154 -6.15 18.08 -0.96
N ASN A 155 -5.89 19.37 -1.16
CA ASN A 155 -6.52 20.15 -2.23
C ASN A 155 -6.15 19.59 -3.63
N LEU A 156 -4.91 19.14 -3.81
CA LEU A 156 -4.46 18.53 -5.06
C LEU A 156 -5.23 17.25 -5.38
N VAL A 157 -5.49 16.41 -4.37
CA VAL A 157 -6.15 15.11 -4.55
C VAL A 157 -7.68 15.23 -4.60
N PHE A 158 -8.27 16.08 -3.77
CA PHE A 158 -9.74 16.12 -3.57
C PHE A 158 -10.42 17.33 -4.22
N SER A 159 -9.73 18.06 -5.11
CA SER A 159 -10.38 19.10 -5.92
C SER A 159 -11.31 18.49 -6.98
N GLU A 160 -12.33 19.24 -7.39
CA GLU A 160 -13.34 18.77 -8.37
C GLU A 160 -12.76 18.30 -9.70
N ASN A 161 -11.62 18.84 -10.12
CA ASN A 161 -10.95 18.48 -11.37
C ASN A 161 -9.69 17.64 -11.14
N SER A 162 -9.55 17.03 -9.98
CA SER A 162 -8.39 16.17 -9.69
C SER A 162 -8.46 14.88 -10.49
N ASN A 163 -7.34 14.52 -11.11
CA ASN A 163 -7.12 13.21 -11.72
C ASN A 163 -6.20 12.35 -10.85
N LEU A 164 -6.26 12.53 -9.54
CA LEU A 164 -5.44 11.82 -8.57
C LEU A 164 -6.30 11.14 -7.50
N CYS A 165 -5.81 10.05 -6.96
CA CYS A 165 -6.28 9.46 -5.72
C CYS A 165 -5.08 9.11 -4.84
N ILE A 166 -5.32 8.95 -3.55
CA ILE A 166 -4.30 8.65 -2.55
C ILE A 166 -4.67 7.39 -1.77
N SER A 167 -3.70 6.50 -1.58
CA SER A 167 -3.85 5.37 -0.67
C SER A 167 -3.64 5.80 0.78
N ALA A 168 -4.16 5.02 1.73
CA ALA A 168 -3.92 5.23 3.16
C ALA A 168 -2.43 5.13 3.56
N PHE A 169 -1.59 4.59 2.67
CA PHE A 169 -0.13 4.55 2.83
C PHE A 169 0.57 5.80 2.27
N GLY A 170 -0.16 6.71 1.64
CA GLY A 170 0.38 7.95 1.10
C GLY A 170 0.91 7.85 -0.34
N THR A 171 0.58 6.78 -1.06
CA THR A 171 0.89 6.68 -2.49
C THR A 171 -0.18 7.38 -3.31
N LEU A 172 0.23 8.26 -4.21
CA LEU A 172 -0.64 8.97 -5.14
C LEU A 172 -0.65 8.26 -6.48
N PHE A 173 -1.85 7.98 -6.98
CA PHE A 173 -2.08 7.36 -8.28
C PHE A 173 -2.88 8.31 -9.17
N ARG A 174 -2.57 8.31 -10.47
CA ARG A 174 -3.37 9.02 -11.47
C ARG A 174 -4.64 8.23 -11.80
N THR A 175 -5.72 8.94 -12.11
CA THR A 175 -7.03 8.35 -12.44
C THR A 175 -7.51 8.68 -13.85
N ASP A 176 -6.81 9.55 -14.56
CA ASP A 176 -7.11 9.96 -15.95
C ASP A 176 -6.86 8.84 -16.98
N LYS A 177 -6.04 7.87 -16.62
CA LYS A 177 -5.74 6.68 -17.44
C LYS A 177 -5.83 5.44 -16.57
N GLN A 178 -6.60 4.43 -17.04
CA GLN A 178 -6.70 3.16 -16.31
C GLN A 178 -5.35 2.43 -16.33
N GLY A 179 -4.89 2.01 -15.16
CA GLY A 179 -3.69 1.23 -14.98
C GLY A 179 -3.84 -0.21 -15.49
N LEU A 180 -2.73 -0.80 -15.93
CA LEU A 180 -2.70 -2.14 -16.53
C LEU A 180 -3.26 -3.21 -15.59
N VAL A 181 -2.80 -3.22 -14.34
CA VAL A 181 -3.24 -4.21 -13.35
C VAL A 181 -4.72 -4.01 -13.01
N ALA A 182 -5.16 -2.77 -12.82
CA ALA A 182 -6.55 -2.44 -12.56
C ALA A 182 -7.47 -2.85 -13.74
N LYS A 183 -7.00 -2.69 -14.98
CA LYS A 183 -7.69 -3.12 -16.20
C LYS A 183 -7.88 -4.63 -16.22
N ILE A 184 -6.80 -5.40 -16.07
CA ILE A 184 -6.84 -6.88 -16.08
C ILE A 184 -7.78 -7.41 -15.00
N LEU A 185 -7.68 -6.87 -13.78
CA LEU A 185 -8.58 -7.28 -12.70
C LEU A 185 -10.04 -6.89 -12.98
N SER A 186 -10.29 -5.78 -13.65
CA SER A 186 -11.66 -5.41 -14.05
C SER A 186 -12.25 -6.37 -15.07
N GLU A 187 -11.45 -6.85 -16.00
CA GLU A 187 -11.86 -7.84 -16.98
C GLU A 187 -12.12 -9.22 -16.36
N TRP A 188 -11.36 -9.60 -15.32
CA TRP A 188 -11.50 -10.90 -14.67
C TRP A 188 -12.64 -10.97 -13.65
N TYR A 189 -13.05 -9.84 -13.11
CA TYR A 189 -14.13 -9.74 -12.11
C TYR A 189 -15.42 -9.12 -12.68
N ALA A 190 -15.51 -8.95 -14.00
CA ALA A 190 -16.74 -8.57 -14.70
C ALA A 190 -17.61 -9.79 -14.93
#